data_dc9a2768ed8021a4a640ee7f781a6aa4
#
_entry.id   dc9a2768ed8021a4a640ee7f781a6aa4
#
_cell.length_a   1.000
_cell.length_b   1.000
_cell.length_c   1.000
_cell.angle_alpha   90.00
_cell.angle_beta   90.00
_cell.angle_gamma   90.00
#
_symmetry.space_group_name_H-M   'P 1'
#
loop_
_entity.id
_entity.type
_entity.pdbx_description
1 polymer ?
#
loop_
_entity_poly.entity_id
_entity_poly.type
_entity_poly.pdbx_seq_one_letter_code
_entity_poly.pdbx_strand_id
1 'polypeptide(L)'
;GKKFNVIKNGIDYSKYRYQLKNRTECRKSISVADGYLVGCIGRLDPQKNPLMSVEIMKEISKLNATAKFVFVGDGELRPQVEQKIKEYNLEDRIVLLGARDDANKWYSAIDCLIMPSLFEGLPFTLVEAQAAGLSCVVSNTVSGDANITGLIEYVDLNQSTKVWADHILEACEKERLDTKEQLKKAGYSIQDTAEQVDKIIQTSLEKRVQC
;
A
#
# COMPACT_ATOMS: atom_id res chain seq x y z
N GLY A 1 10.33 -8.81 -36.61
CA GLY A 1 9.50 -8.98 -35.39
C GLY A 1 8.88 -7.65 -35.00
N LYS A 2 7.63 -7.64 -34.51
CA LYS A 2 6.99 -6.42 -33.99
C LYS A 2 7.76 -5.97 -32.75
N LYS A 3 8.21 -4.71 -32.71
CA LYS A 3 8.79 -4.10 -31.51
C LYS A 3 7.64 -3.70 -30.58
N PHE A 4 7.66 -4.22 -29.37
CA PHE A 4 6.76 -3.79 -28.31
C PHE A 4 7.47 -2.74 -27.45
N ASN A 5 6.75 -1.68 -27.12
CA ASN A 5 7.20 -0.69 -26.13
C ASN A 5 6.46 -0.96 -24.82
N VAL A 6 7.20 -1.17 -23.75
CA VAL A 6 6.63 -1.30 -22.41
C VAL A 6 6.70 0.07 -21.75
N ILE A 7 5.53 0.62 -21.42
CA ILE A 7 5.40 1.88 -20.68
C ILE A 7 4.87 1.54 -19.30
N LYS A 8 5.58 1.97 -18.28
CA LYS A 8 5.09 1.84 -16.90
C LYS A 8 4.04 2.92 -16.63
N ASN A 9 2.99 2.54 -15.92
CA ASN A 9 2.01 3.52 -15.46
C ASN A 9 2.65 4.38 -14.36
N GLY A 10 2.85 5.65 -14.63
CA GLY A 10 3.39 6.60 -13.68
C GLY A 10 2.37 7.02 -12.63
N ILE A 11 2.85 7.44 -11.47
CA ILE A 11 2.06 8.05 -10.42
C ILE A 11 2.37 9.55 -10.29
N ASP A 12 1.41 10.32 -9.81
CA ASP A 12 1.65 11.69 -9.37
C ASP A 12 2.26 11.66 -7.97
N TYR A 13 3.59 11.75 -7.90
CA TYR A 13 4.33 11.77 -6.64
C TYR A 13 3.82 12.84 -5.67
N SER A 14 3.41 14.02 -6.16
CA SER A 14 2.95 15.12 -5.31
C SER A 14 1.70 14.77 -4.52
N LYS A 15 0.86 13.90 -5.09
CA LYS A 15 -0.39 13.41 -4.49
C LYS A 15 -0.14 12.41 -3.35
N TYR A 16 0.90 11.59 -3.48
CA TYR A 16 1.13 10.46 -2.56
C TYR A 16 2.25 10.71 -1.56
N ARG A 17 3.17 11.65 -1.81
CA ARG A 17 4.27 11.95 -0.89
C ARG A 17 3.75 12.21 0.53
N TYR A 18 4.58 11.88 1.52
CA TYR A 18 4.26 12.14 2.92
C TYR A 18 3.93 13.62 3.18
N GLN A 19 2.87 13.86 3.92
CA GLN A 19 2.43 15.18 4.34
C GLN A 19 1.98 15.12 5.81
N LEU A 20 2.64 15.87 6.68
CA LEU A 20 2.31 15.91 8.11
C LEU A 20 0.85 16.35 8.36
N LYS A 21 0.34 17.27 7.55
CA LYS A 21 -1.06 17.70 7.61
C LYS A 21 -2.01 16.51 7.43
N ASN A 22 -1.80 15.71 6.37
CA ASN A 22 -2.63 14.54 6.09
C ASN A 22 -2.54 13.51 7.24
N ARG A 23 -1.32 13.27 7.77
CA ARG A 23 -1.12 12.39 8.92
C ARG A 23 -1.97 12.84 10.11
N THR A 24 -1.87 14.12 10.47
CA THR A 24 -2.58 14.67 11.63
C THR A 24 -4.10 14.61 11.44
N GLU A 25 -4.61 15.03 10.28
CA GLU A 25 -6.05 15.05 10.00
C GLU A 25 -6.65 13.64 9.96
N CYS A 26 -6.04 12.70 9.25
CA CYS A 26 -6.53 11.33 9.16
C CYS A 26 -6.50 10.62 10.51
N ARG A 27 -5.41 10.72 11.27
CA ARG A 27 -5.31 10.09 12.59
C ARG A 27 -6.31 10.68 13.57
N LYS A 28 -6.53 12.00 13.56
CA LYS A 28 -7.55 12.67 14.36
C LYS A 28 -8.95 12.18 14.03
N SER A 29 -9.26 11.96 12.75
CA SER A 29 -10.60 11.53 12.31
C SER A 29 -11.03 10.15 12.85
N ILE A 30 -10.07 9.33 13.25
CA ILE A 30 -10.30 7.99 13.83
C ILE A 30 -9.83 7.89 15.29
N SER A 31 -9.64 9.03 15.96
CA SER A 31 -9.21 9.11 17.36
C SER A 31 -7.93 8.32 17.68
N VAL A 32 -6.94 8.41 16.78
CA VAL A 32 -5.59 7.88 16.97
C VAL A 32 -4.64 9.05 17.15
N ALA A 33 -4.26 9.36 18.39
CA ALA A 33 -3.28 10.41 18.66
C ALA A 33 -1.86 9.85 18.58
N ASP A 34 -1.56 8.88 19.43
CA ASP A 34 -0.25 8.27 19.61
C ASP A 34 -0.32 6.77 19.29
N GLY A 35 0.85 6.12 19.21
CA GLY A 35 0.98 4.71 18.90
C GLY A 35 1.02 4.43 17.39
N TYR A 36 1.28 3.18 17.06
CA TYR A 36 1.36 2.73 15.67
C TYR A 36 -0.03 2.60 15.04
N LEU A 37 -0.13 3.06 13.80
CA LEU A 37 -1.28 2.82 12.95
C LEU A 37 -0.84 1.95 11.77
N VAL A 38 -1.20 0.68 11.79
CA VAL A 38 -0.98 -0.24 10.68
C VAL A 38 -2.16 -0.12 9.71
N GLY A 39 -1.92 -0.25 8.42
CA GLY A 39 -3.01 -0.08 7.45
C GLY A 39 -2.99 -1.06 6.29
N CYS A 40 -4.18 -1.37 5.81
CA CYS A 40 -4.41 -2.04 4.54
C CYS A 40 -5.23 -1.12 3.63
N ILE A 41 -4.72 -0.84 2.42
CA ILE A 41 -5.41 0.00 1.43
C ILE A 41 -5.71 -0.85 0.21
N GLY A 42 -6.98 -1.05 -0.07
CA GLY A 42 -7.43 -1.86 -1.20
C GLY A 42 -8.79 -2.51 -0.97
N ARG A 43 -9.20 -3.37 -1.91
CA ARG A 43 -10.48 -4.07 -1.81
C ARG A 43 -10.46 -5.14 -0.71
N LEU A 44 -11.61 -5.33 -0.07
CA LEU A 44 -11.81 -6.43 0.88
C LEU A 44 -12.33 -7.66 0.12
N ASP A 45 -11.45 -8.30 -0.64
CA ASP A 45 -11.72 -9.49 -1.45
C ASP A 45 -10.76 -10.66 -1.09
N PRO A 46 -11.03 -11.88 -1.55
CA PRO A 46 -10.19 -13.03 -1.25
C PRO A 46 -8.73 -12.85 -1.67
N GLN A 47 -8.47 -12.16 -2.79
CA GLN A 47 -7.12 -11.92 -3.29
C GLN A 47 -6.28 -11.14 -2.28
N LYS A 48 -6.86 -10.11 -1.65
CA LYS A 48 -6.19 -9.24 -0.65
C LYS A 48 -6.09 -9.88 0.74
N ASN A 49 -6.82 -10.97 0.97
CA ASN A 49 -6.79 -11.76 2.22
C ASN A 49 -6.97 -10.90 3.50
N PRO A 50 -8.05 -10.10 3.60
CA PRO A 50 -8.23 -9.18 4.72
C PRO A 50 -8.45 -9.89 6.05
N LEU A 51 -8.93 -11.14 6.04
CA LEU A 51 -9.13 -11.92 7.25
C LEU A 51 -7.80 -12.23 7.96
N MET A 52 -6.73 -12.52 7.20
CA MET A 52 -5.39 -12.67 7.75
C MET A 52 -4.88 -11.36 8.37
N SER A 53 -5.22 -10.20 7.79
CA SER A 53 -4.88 -8.91 8.39
C SER A 53 -5.50 -8.72 9.77
N VAL A 54 -6.73 -9.20 10.00
CA VAL A 54 -7.38 -9.18 11.33
C VAL A 54 -6.65 -10.13 12.30
N GLU A 55 -6.25 -11.32 11.84
CA GLU A 55 -5.49 -12.28 12.66
C GLU A 55 -4.12 -11.72 13.07
N ILE A 56 -3.43 -11.06 12.15
CA ILE A 56 -2.17 -10.38 12.42
C ILE A 56 -2.38 -9.27 13.46
N MET A 57 -3.44 -8.46 13.33
CA MET A 57 -3.73 -7.40 14.29
C MET A 57 -4.04 -7.97 15.69
N LYS A 58 -4.66 -9.14 15.78
CA LYS A 58 -4.84 -9.85 17.06
C LYS A 58 -3.50 -10.13 17.74
N GLU A 59 -2.47 -10.55 16.99
CA GLU A 59 -1.14 -10.77 17.55
C GLU A 59 -0.46 -9.43 17.90
N ILE A 60 -0.55 -8.42 17.04
CA ILE A 60 -0.01 -7.08 17.32
C ILE A 60 -0.61 -6.51 18.61
N SER A 61 -1.92 -6.68 18.83
CA SER A 61 -2.59 -6.14 20.02
C SER A 61 -2.12 -6.75 21.35
N LYS A 62 -1.55 -7.96 21.31
CA LYS A 62 -0.91 -8.59 22.48
C LYS A 62 0.48 -8.02 22.77
N LEU A 63 1.20 -7.59 21.73
CA LEU A 63 2.56 -7.09 21.81
C LEU A 63 2.61 -5.57 22.01
N ASN A 64 1.63 -4.85 21.49
CA ASN A 64 1.55 -3.39 21.57
C ASN A 64 0.11 -2.93 21.87
N ALA A 65 -0.09 -2.49 23.11
CA ALA A 65 -1.41 -2.12 23.62
C ALA A 65 -1.98 -0.83 23.01
N THR A 66 -1.19 -0.02 22.32
CA THR A 66 -1.63 1.25 21.70
C THR A 66 -1.77 1.15 20.18
N ALA A 67 -1.27 0.08 19.56
CA ALA A 67 -1.36 -0.11 18.12
C ALA A 67 -2.82 -0.21 17.67
N LYS A 68 -3.12 0.45 16.55
CA LYS A 68 -4.41 0.36 15.86
C LYS A 68 -4.22 -0.03 14.41
N PHE A 69 -5.32 -0.45 13.79
CA PHE A 69 -5.36 -0.87 12.40
C PHE A 69 -6.47 -0.16 11.63
N VAL A 70 -6.20 0.15 10.36
CA VAL A 70 -7.20 0.75 9.48
C VAL A 70 -7.30 0.00 8.16
N PHE A 71 -8.52 -0.34 7.76
CA PHE A 71 -8.83 -0.72 6.40
C PHE A 71 -9.37 0.48 5.63
N VAL A 72 -8.72 0.81 4.51
CA VAL A 72 -9.15 1.85 3.57
C VAL A 72 -9.56 1.17 2.28
N GLY A 73 -10.83 0.97 2.11
CA GLY A 73 -11.44 0.24 1.01
C GLY A 73 -12.65 -0.56 1.43
N ASP A 74 -13.31 -1.19 0.47
CA ASP A 74 -14.52 -2.00 0.68
C ASP A 74 -14.48 -3.25 -0.20
N GLY A 75 -15.37 -4.19 0.01
CA GLY A 75 -15.46 -5.41 -0.79
C GLY A 75 -16.36 -6.48 -0.19
N GLU A 76 -16.48 -7.57 -0.90
CA GLU A 76 -17.42 -8.66 -0.57
C GLU A 76 -17.11 -9.36 0.76
N LEU A 77 -15.87 -9.32 1.23
CA LEU A 77 -15.48 -9.91 2.52
C LEU A 77 -15.70 -8.98 3.71
N ARG A 78 -16.25 -7.77 3.53
CA ARG A 78 -16.50 -6.85 4.65
C ARG A 78 -17.31 -7.48 5.79
N PRO A 79 -18.43 -8.21 5.54
CA PRO A 79 -19.19 -8.83 6.64
C PRO A 79 -18.37 -9.85 7.43
N GLN A 80 -17.53 -10.65 6.76
CA GLN A 80 -16.66 -11.64 7.41
C GLN A 80 -15.55 -10.95 8.23
N VAL A 81 -15.00 -9.83 7.73
CA VAL A 81 -14.03 -9.01 8.45
C VAL A 81 -14.65 -8.43 9.72
N GLU A 82 -15.84 -7.83 9.63
CA GLU A 82 -16.60 -7.29 10.77
C GLU A 82 -16.90 -8.38 11.81
N GLN A 83 -17.33 -9.55 11.37
CA GLN A 83 -17.57 -10.69 12.26
C GLN A 83 -16.28 -11.10 12.99
N LYS A 84 -15.17 -11.24 12.27
CA LYS A 84 -13.88 -11.66 12.84
C LYS A 84 -13.32 -10.63 13.82
N ILE A 85 -13.51 -9.33 13.56
CA ILE A 85 -13.16 -8.25 14.48
C ILE A 85 -13.89 -8.42 15.81
N LYS A 86 -15.22 -8.69 15.78
CA LYS A 86 -16.03 -8.93 16.98
C LYS A 86 -15.61 -10.21 17.72
N GLU A 87 -15.38 -11.31 16.99
CA GLU A 87 -14.92 -12.58 17.58
C GLU A 87 -13.62 -12.42 18.38
N TYR A 88 -12.75 -11.50 17.94
CA TYR A 88 -11.48 -11.24 18.61
C TYR A 88 -11.51 -10.06 19.59
N ASN A 89 -12.66 -9.40 19.79
CA ASN A 89 -12.84 -8.20 20.62
C ASN A 89 -11.85 -7.07 20.20
N LEU A 90 -11.79 -6.78 18.90
CA LEU A 90 -10.87 -5.80 18.32
C LEU A 90 -11.58 -4.54 17.79
N GLU A 91 -12.85 -4.30 18.15
CA GLU A 91 -13.65 -3.17 17.68
C GLU A 91 -13.01 -1.81 18.02
N ASP A 92 -12.34 -1.73 19.17
CA ASP A 92 -11.60 -0.54 19.59
C ASP A 92 -10.22 -0.40 18.92
N ARG A 93 -9.78 -1.41 18.18
CA ARG A 93 -8.44 -1.51 17.57
C ARG A 93 -8.46 -1.40 16.07
N ILE A 94 -9.53 -1.83 15.42
CA ILE A 94 -9.63 -1.90 13.96
C ILE A 94 -10.74 -0.98 13.46
N VAL A 95 -10.40 -0.09 12.53
CA VAL A 95 -11.33 0.84 11.89
C VAL A 95 -11.54 0.44 10.44
N LEU A 96 -12.79 0.26 10.03
CA LEU A 96 -13.20 0.01 8.64
C LEU A 96 -13.75 1.31 8.04
N LEU A 97 -12.96 1.98 7.21
CA LEU A 97 -13.33 3.28 6.63
C LEU A 97 -14.23 3.17 5.38
N GLY A 98 -14.32 1.97 4.78
CA GLY A 98 -14.97 1.81 3.49
C GLY A 98 -14.17 2.41 2.34
N ALA A 99 -14.78 2.49 1.16
CA ALA A 99 -14.19 3.13 -0.01
C ALA A 99 -14.09 4.65 0.20
N ARG A 100 -12.94 5.24 -0.17
CA ARG A 100 -12.66 6.66 0.06
C ARG A 100 -12.00 7.31 -1.14
N ASP A 101 -12.45 8.50 -1.48
CA ASP A 101 -11.83 9.33 -2.54
C ASP A 101 -10.50 9.96 -2.11
N ASP A 102 -10.29 10.08 -0.79
CA ASP A 102 -9.07 10.63 -0.20
C ASP A 102 -8.10 9.54 0.31
N ALA A 103 -8.17 8.31 -0.25
CA ALA A 103 -7.31 7.19 0.13
C ALA A 103 -5.81 7.53 0.07
N ASN A 104 -5.42 8.43 -0.84
CA ASN A 104 -4.04 8.92 -0.95
C ASN A 104 -3.50 9.58 0.33
N LYS A 105 -4.35 10.20 1.15
CA LYS A 105 -3.94 10.84 2.42
C LYS A 105 -3.56 9.79 3.48
N TRP A 106 -4.15 8.60 3.41
CA TRP A 106 -3.95 7.54 4.40
C TRP A 106 -2.55 6.94 4.35
N TYR A 107 -1.84 7.01 3.21
CA TYR A 107 -0.41 6.65 3.17
C TYR A 107 0.46 7.53 4.06
N SER A 108 0.04 8.77 4.33
CA SER A 108 0.71 9.63 5.32
C SER A 108 0.34 9.27 6.76
N ALA A 109 -0.84 8.74 7.00
CA ALA A 109 -1.37 8.48 8.34
C ALA A 109 -0.83 7.19 8.97
N ILE A 110 -0.70 6.12 8.18
CA ILE A 110 -0.26 4.80 8.62
C ILE A 110 1.26 4.74 8.78
N ASP A 111 1.75 3.89 9.67
CA ASP A 111 3.19 3.72 9.95
C ASP A 111 3.78 2.52 9.20
N CYS A 112 2.96 1.50 8.94
CA CYS A 112 3.30 0.36 8.09
C CYS A 112 2.09 -0.05 7.27
N LEU A 113 2.28 -0.25 5.94
CA LEU A 113 1.26 -0.87 5.09
C LEU A 113 1.45 -2.37 5.10
N ILE A 114 0.36 -3.13 5.28
CA ILE A 114 0.41 -4.59 5.14
C ILE A 114 -0.37 -5.06 3.92
N MET A 115 0.14 -6.10 3.28
CA MET A 115 -0.49 -6.72 2.11
C MET A 115 -0.27 -8.23 2.11
N PRO A 116 -1.03 -9.01 2.90
CA PRO A 116 -0.94 -10.47 2.93
C PRO A 116 -1.72 -11.10 1.77
N SER A 117 -1.63 -10.52 0.57
CA SER A 117 -2.34 -10.95 -0.62
C SER A 117 -1.96 -12.36 -1.04
N LEU A 118 -2.91 -13.13 -1.55
CA LEU A 118 -2.68 -14.49 -2.04
C LEU A 118 -1.87 -14.47 -3.34
N PHE A 119 -2.05 -13.46 -4.17
CA PHE A 119 -1.28 -13.22 -5.39
C PHE A 119 -1.38 -11.77 -5.82
N GLU A 120 -0.30 -11.21 -6.34
CA GLU A 120 -0.25 -9.87 -6.95
C GLU A 120 0.81 -9.84 -8.04
N GLY A 121 0.49 -9.14 -9.13
CA GLY A 121 1.50 -8.74 -10.10
C GLY A 121 2.30 -7.53 -9.58
N LEU A 122 1.97 -6.35 -10.09
CA LEU A 122 2.52 -5.07 -9.60
C LEU A 122 1.37 -4.23 -9.01
N PRO A 123 1.09 -4.33 -7.70
CA PRO A 123 0.01 -3.56 -7.10
C PRO A 123 0.41 -2.08 -6.98
N PHE A 124 -0.38 -1.18 -7.61
CA PHE A 124 -0.14 0.27 -7.53
C PHE A 124 -0.12 0.79 -6.11
N THR A 125 -0.92 0.20 -5.22
CA THR A 125 -0.90 0.47 -3.78
C THR A 125 0.51 0.46 -3.18
N LEU A 126 1.39 -0.45 -3.63
CA LEU A 126 2.78 -0.49 -3.16
C LEU A 126 3.65 0.61 -3.79
N VAL A 127 3.40 1.00 -5.04
CA VAL A 127 4.09 2.15 -5.66
C VAL A 127 3.69 3.45 -4.95
N GLU A 128 2.41 3.61 -4.64
CA GLU A 128 1.84 4.74 -3.91
C GLU A 128 2.38 4.81 -2.46
N ALA A 129 2.45 3.67 -1.77
CA ALA A 129 3.03 3.58 -0.43
C ALA A 129 4.51 3.98 -0.43
N GLN A 130 5.28 3.47 -1.37
CA GLN A 130 6.69 3.83 -1.52
C GLN A 130 6.88 5.31 -1.86
N ALA A 131 5.95 5.95 -2.60
CA ALA A 131 5.98 7.40 -2.83
C ALA A 131 5.75 8.21 -1.54
N ALA A 132 5.05 7.65 -0.58
CA ALA A 132 4.92 8.23 0.76
C ALA A 132 6.12 7.90 1.68
N GLY A 133 7.14 7.21 1.19
CA GLY A 133 8.26 6.73 2.00
C GLY A 133 7.85 5.73 3.07
N LEU A 134 6.74 5.02 2.86
CA LEU A 134 6.11 4.15 3.83
C LEU A 134 6.68 2.74 3.75
N SER A 135 7.07 2.19 4.90
CA SER A 135 7.45 0.78 5.02
C SER A 135 6.26 -0.13 4.75
N CYS A 136 6.50 -1.23 4.03
CA CYS A 136 5.47 -2.19 3.67
C CYS A 136 5.92 -3.61 4.06
N VAL A 137 5.01 -4.39 4.66
CA VAL A 137 5.19 -5.82 4.90
C VAL A 137 4.17 -6.57 4.05
N VAL A 138 4.66 -7.38 3.12
CA VAL A 138 3.82 -8.00 2.09
C VAL A 138 4.10 -9.50 1.99
N SER A 139 3.17 -10.25 1.41
CA SER A 139 3.39 -11.67 1.14
C SER A 139 4.47 -11.89 0.07
N ASN A 140 5.18 -13.00 0.16
CA ASN A 140 6.17 -13.43 -0.84
C ASN A 140 5.54 -13.83 -2.20
N THR A 141 4.22 -13.83 -2.29
CA THR A 141 3.44 -14.03 -3.53
C THR A 141 3.33 -12.74 -4.36
N VAL A 142 3.71 -11.59 -3.79
CA VAL A 142 3.82 -10.33 -4.52
C VAL A 142 5.12 -10.30 -5.31
N SER A 143 5.07 -9.84 -6.57
CA SER A 143 6.28 -9.76 -7.42
C SER A 143 7.39 -8.93 -6.77
N GLY A 144 8.63 -9.44 -6.82
CA GLY A 144 9.82 -8.71 -6.38
C GLY A 144 10.06 -7.38 -7.11
N ASP A 145 9.52 -7.23 -8.33
CA ASP A 145 9.58 -5.97 -9.09
C ASP A 145 8.83 -4.81 -8.42
N ALA A 146 7.96 -5.12 -7.44
CA ALA A 146 7.27 -4.11 -6.65
C ALA A 146 8.22 -3.36 -5.70
N ASN A 147 9.36 -3.95 -5.30
CA ASN A 147 10.29 -3.32 -4.36
C ASN A 147 11.26 -2.35 -5.07
N ILE A 148 10.76 -1.17 -5.41
CA ILE A 148 11.46 -0.15 -6.17
C ILE A 148 12.47 0.61 -5.30
N THR A 149 12.14 0.81 -4.03
CA THR A 149 12.84 1.73 -3.12
C THR A 149 13.52 1.04 -1.93
N GLY A 150 13.37 -0.28 -1.81
CA GLY A 150 13.87 -1.05 -0.68
C GLY A 150 12.98 -0.99 0.57
N LEU A 151 11.78 -0.39 0.47
CA LEU A 151 10.85 -0.24 1.59
C LEU A 151 9.89 -1.42 1.76
N ILE A 152 9.99 -2.45 0.91
CA ILE A 152 9.12 -3.62 0.98
C ILE A 152 9.87 -4.79 1.60
N GLU A 153 9.30 -5.34 2.63
CA GLU A 153 9.72 -6.57 3.29
C GLU A 153 8.75 -7.71 2.94
N TYR A 154 9.30 -8.85 2.54
CA TYR A 154 8.50 -10.00 2.10
C TYR A 154 8.45 -11.06 3.18
N VAL A 155 7.23 -11.49 3.54
CA VAL A 155 6.98 -12.54 4.52
C VAL A 155 6.20 -13.67 3.85
N ASP A 156 6.58 -14.92 4.10
CA ASP A 156 5.86 -16.08 3.57
C ASP A 156 4.46 -16.18 4.21
N LEU A 157 3.44 -16.42 3.38
CA LEU A 157 2.06 -16.60 3.85
C LEU A 157 1.89 -17.79 4.80
N ASN A 158 2.78 -18.78 4.73
CA ASN A 158 2.78 -19.94 5.61
C ASN A 158 3.40 -19.66 6.99
N GLN A 159 4.03 -18.50 7.18
CA GLN A 159 4.50 -18.09 8.49
C GLN A 159 3.34 -17.78 9.43
N SER A 160 3.57 -17.96 10.72
CA SER A 160 2.57 -17.63 11.73
C SER A 160 2.25 -16.14 11.73
N THR A 161 1.02 -15.78 12.11
CA THR A 161 0.61 -14.37 12.27
C THR A 161 1.46 -13.63 13.31
N LYS A 162 2.10 -14.35 14.25
CA LYS A 162 3.07 -13.77 15.18
C LYS A 162 4.33 -13.31 14.46
N VAL A 163 4.89 -14.07 13.53
CA VAL A 163 6.04 -13.65 12.72
C VAL A 163 5.70 -12.41 11.91
N TRP A 164 4.53 -12.38 11.28
CA TRP A 164 4.03 -11.18 10.60
C TRP A 164 3.95 -9.97 11.54
N ALA A 165 3.43 -10.16 12.76
CA ALA A 165 3.31 -9.09 13.75
C ALA A 165 4.67 -8.52 14.15
N ASP A 166 5.67 -9.39 14.36
CA ASP A 166 7.04 -8.97 14.70
C ASP A 166 7.64 -8.10 13.58
N HIS A 167 7.59 -8.55 12.30
CA HIS A 167 8.05 -7.76 11.14
C HIS A 167 7.33 -6.43 10.99
N ILE A 168 6.02 -6.39 11.22
CA ILE A 168 5.21 -5.17 11.11
C ILE A 168 5.59 -4.16 12.19
N LEU A 169 5.80 -4.61 13.43
CA LEU A 169 6.21 -3.72 14.52
C LEU A 169 7.60 -3.12 14.26
N GLU A 170 8.54 -3.93 13.77
CA GLU A 170 9.85 -3.42 13.33
C GLU A 170 9.73 -2.42 12.16
N ALA A 171 8.85 -2.69 11.21
CA ALA A 171 8.60 -1.78 10.09
C ALA A 171 7.98 -0.45 10.52
N CYS A 172 7.15 -0.44 11.58
CA CYS A 172 6.57 0.78 12.14
C CYS A 172 7.61 1.73 12.77
N GLU A 173 8.77 1.21 13.19
CA GLU A 173 9.85 2.00 13.80
C GLU A 173 10.73 2.71 12.75
N LYS A 174 10.65 2.28 11.50
CA LYS A 174 11.49 2.82 10.42
C LYS A 174 11.06 4.25 10.07
N GLU A 175 12.03 5.13 9.90
CA GLU A 175 11.79 6.49 9.42
C GLU A 175 11.33 6.50 7.97
N ARG A 176 10.55 7.51 7.62
CA ARG A 176 10.11 7.71 6.24
C ARG A 176 11.24 8.26 5.39
N LEU A 177 11.35 7.72 4.17
CA LEU A 177 12.36 8.13 3.21
C LEU A 177 11.76 9.01 2.10
N ASP A 178 12.55 9.96 1.59
CA ASP A 178 12.23 10.59 0.31
C ASP A 178 12.66 9.67 -0.83
N THR A 179 11.68 9.15 -1.56
CA THR A 179 11.86 8.13 -2.59
C THR A 179 11.65 8.66 -4.00
N LYS A 180 11.48 9.97 -4.16
CA LYS A 180 11.13 10.61 -5.43
C LYS A 180 12.06 10.22 -6.58
N GLU A 181 13.36 10.35 -6.36
CA GLU A 181 14.36 10.08 -7.40
C GLU A 181 14.45 8.59 -7.75
N GLN A 182 14.25 7.70 -6.76
CA GLN A 182 14.24 6.25 -7.00
C GLN A 182 13.04 5.84 -7.87
N LEU A 183 11.84 6.34 -7.57
CA LEU A 183 10.62 6.10 -8.35
C LEU A 183 10.73 6.68 -9.75
N LYS A 184 11.28 7.88 -9.89
CA LYS A 184 11.52 8.49 -11.20
C LYS A 184 12.48 7.67 -12.05
N LYS A 185 13.65 7.29 -11.51
CA LYS A 185 14.63 6.43 -12.21
C LYS A 185 14.03 5.07 -12.61
N ALA A 186 13.13 4.54 -11.81
CA ALA A 186 12.41 3.30 -12.11
C ALA A 186 11.27 3.47 -13.13
N GLY A 187 10.99 4.69 -13.62
CA GLY A 187 9.98 4.96 -14.65
C GLY A 187 8.55 5.07 -14.13
N TYR A 188 8.37 5.42 -12.84
CA TYR A 188 7.05 5.62 -12.23
C TYR A 188 6.66 7.11 -12.10
N SER A 189 7.32 8.03 -12.80
CA SER A 189 6.90 9.43 -12.92
C SER A 189 5.79 9.57 -13.95
N ILE A 190 4.67 10.19 -13.57
CA ILE A 190 3.54 10.42 -14.51
C ILE A 190 3.94 11.33 -15.66
N GLN A 191 4.84 12.30 -15.41
CA GLN A 191 5.37 13.18 -16.43
C GLN A 191 6.17 12.40 -17.47
N ASP A 192 7.11 11.55 -17.01
CA ASP A 192 7.94 10.74 -17.91
C ASP A 192 7.08 9.74 -18.71
N THR A 193 6.01 9.20 -18.08
CA THR A 193 5.04 8.32 -18.76
C THR A 193 4.32 9.07 -19.88
N ALA A 194 3.83 10.28 -19.62
CA ALA A 194 3.15 11.10 -20.63
C ALA A 194 4.07 11.43 -21.80
N GLU A 195 5.31 11.85 -21.53
CA GLU A 195 6.31 12.15 -22.57
C GLU A 195 6.64 10.93 -23.43
N GLN A 196 6.75 9.73 -22.84
CA GLN A 196 6.96 8.50 -23.58
C GLN A 196 5.78 8.16 -24.50
N VAL A 197 4.54 8.32 -24.01
CA VAL A 197 3.33 8.10 -24.82
C VAL A 197 3.30 9.08 -25.99
N ASP A 198 3.51 10.38 -25.76
CA ASP A 198 3.53 11.40 -26.79
C ASP A 198 4.58 11.10 -27.87
N LYS A 199 5.80 10.73 -27.48
CA LYS A 199 6.87 10.36 -28.41
C LYS A 199 6.50 9.17 -29.30
N ILE A 200 5.83 8.16 -28.75
CA ILE A 200 5.38 6.99 -29.52
C ILE A 200 4.29 7.39 -30.52
N ILE A 201 3.35 8.23 -30.12
CA ILE A 201 2.28 8.76 -30.99
C ILE A 201 2.89 9.55 -32.15
N GLN A 202 3.78 10.50 -31.87
CA GLN A 202 4.46 11.33 -32.87
C GLN A 202 5.20 10.47 -33.90
N THR A 203 6.04 9.53 -33.42
CA THR A 203 6.78 8.61 -34.29
C THR A 203 5.86 7.74 -35.17
N SER A 204 4.69 7.39 -34.65
CA SER A 204 3.69 6.61 -35.40
C SER A 204 2.98 7.42 -36.48
N LEU A 205 2.72 8.72 -36.22
CA LEU A 205 2.12 9.63 -37.18
C LEU A 205 3.09 9.97 -38.31
N GLU A 206 4.36 10.25 -38.00
CA GLU A 206 5.40 10.53 -39.01
C GLU A 206 5.56 9.39 -40.00
N LYS A 207 5.55 8.13 -39.54
CA LYS A 207 5.62 6.96 -40.42
C LYS A 207 4.42 6.79 -41.34
N ARG A 208 3.23 7.27 -40.92
CA ARG A 208 2.01 7.24 -41.77
C ARG A 208 2.01 8.28 -42.87
N VAL A 209 2.71 9.39 -42.67
CA VAL A 209 2.81 10.48 -43.65
C VAL A 209 3.86 10.17 -44.74
N GLN A 210 4.80 9.25 -44.45
CA GLN A 210 5.87 8.87 -45.37
C GLN A 210 5.54 7.61 -46.23
N CYS A 211 4.38 7.01 -46.05
CA CYS A 211 3.82 5.95 -46.88
C CYS A 211 2.69 6.45 -47.78
#